data_c95d7cdd40322ec0d4d12804a7584722
#
_entry.id   c95d7cdd40322ec0d4d12804a7584722
#
_cell.length_a   1.000
_cell.length_b   1.000
_cell.length_c   1.000
_cell.angle_alpha   90.00
_cell.angle_beta   90.00
_cell.angle_gamma   90.00
#
_symmetry.space_group_name_H-M   'P 1'
#
loop_
_entity.id
_entity.type
_entity.pdbx_description
1 polymer ?
#
loop_
_entity_poly.entity_id
_entity_poly.type
_entity_poly.pdbx_seq_one_letter_code
_entity_poly.pdbx_strand_id
1 'polypeptide(L)'
;MDKISPFNLKKFRQETGMSQKQFAEAINLPIRTYRSYESGERGLTIEKFRNLKEKLGFHKEYEKNSLRARIDYVRISFPSLRDLESFCSNFLYCHLTEFTEQETRLMNYTHLWQRGNIWIFDFFDKAETKDFQACLQLSGQGCREMEVLLEHKGVTWQTFFQNLLYAYEDCRIKRLDIALDELYKGFGRENEQIHLPELIERLYAKEIVLKSLKKWSVTGGGSFTNNEDMEANHGLSIYFGSRQSQLYFNFYEKRYELAQQENISLEESLEIFGIWNRYEIRFSDQKAQGTIEEYVNGVDLGEIARGVVNKEIQ
;
A
#
# COMPACT_ATOMS: atom_id res chain seq x y z
N MET A 1 30.96 1.08 -7.20
CA MET A 1 30.10 2.10 -6.57
C MET A 1 28.77 2.05 -7.29
N ASP A 2 27.77 1.60 -6.59
CA ASP A 2 26.46 1.39 -7.16
C ASP A 2 25.76 2.72 -7.45
N LYS A 3 25.00 2.75 -8.55
CA LYS A 3 24.36 3.95 -9.05
C LYS A 3 22.84 3.80 -8.99
N ILE A 4 22.17 4.86 -8.60
CA ILE A 4 20.71 4.93 -8.63
C ILE A 4 20.20 5.02 -10.06
N SER A 5 19.07 4.38 -10.33
CA SER A 5 18.41 4.53 -11.60
C SER A 5 17.91 5.98 -11.81
N PRO A 6 18.04 6.55 -13.02
CA PRO A 6 17.53 7.88 -13.34
C PRO A 6 16.03 8.03 -13.06
N PHE A 7 15.28 6.93 -13.18
CA PHE A 7 13.85 6.86 -12.90
C PHE A 7 13.56 7.17 -11.44
N ASN A 8 14.32 6.60 -10.51
CA ASN A 8 14.13 6.82 -9.07
C ASN A 8 14.40 8.27 -8.66
N LEU A 9 15.41 8.91 -9.28
CA LEU A 9 15.68 10.32 -9.03
C LEU A 9 14.55 11.21 -9.54
N LYS A 10 14.01 10.93 -10.73
CA LYS A 10 12.88 11.63 -11.31
C LYS A 10 11.61 11.48 -10.47
N LYS A 11 11.29 10.23 -10.06
CA LYS A 11 10.15 9.92 -9.20
C LYS A 11 10.26 10.66 -7.87
N PHE A 12 11.41 10.59 -7.21
CA PHE A 12 11.65 11.30 -5.97
C PHE A 12 11.42 12.81 -6.08
N ARG A 13 11.91 13.44 -7.16
CA ARG A 13 11.60 14.86 -7.40
C ARG A 13 10.11 15.10 -7.58
N GLN A 14 9.41 14.24 -8.33
CA GLN A 14 7.98 14.38 -8.55
C GLN A 14 7.18 14.29 -7.23
N GLU A 15 7.61 13.43 -6.31
CA GLU A 15 7.02 13.32 -4.97
C GLU A 15 7.21 14.60 -4.14
N THR A 16 8.26 15.37 -4.39
CA THR A 16 8.46 16.67 -3.75
C THR A 16 7.59 17.79 -4.35
N GLY A 17 6.92 17.55 -5.47
CA GLY A 17 6.20 18.58 -6.22
C GLY A 17 7.08 19.63 -6.89
N MET A 18 8.40 19.48 -6.86
CA MET A 18 9.35 20.46 -7.37
C MET A 18 9.61 20.29 -8.86
N SER A 19 9.77 21.42 -9.58
CA SER A 19 10.37 21.42 -10.93
C SER A 19 11.85 21.04 -10.87
N GLN A 20 12.43 20.60 -11.98
CA GLN A 20 13.86 20.28 -12.06
C GLN A 20 14.76 21.42 -11.57
N LYS A 21 14.38 22.66 -11.84
CA LYS A 21 15.13 23.84 -11.42
C LYS A 21 15.06 24.04 -9.91
N GLN A 22 13.86 24.00 -9.34
CA GLN A 22 13.66 24.14 -7.89
C GLN A 22 14.34 23.01 -7.12
N PHE A 23 14.24 21.78 -7.62
CA PHE A 23 14.88 20.63 -6.99
C PHE A 23 16.41 20.76 -7.02
N ALA A 24 16.99 21.13 -8.17
CA ALA A 24 18.43 21.34 -8.29
C ALA A 24 18.94 22.44 -7.34
N GLU A 25 18.19 23.55 -7.22
CA GLU A 25 18.48 24.63 -6.27
C GLU A 25 18.41 24.14 -4.80
N ALA A 26 17.37 23.41 -4.44
CA ALA A 26 17.16 22.88 -3.09
C ALA A 26 18.28 21.93 -2.64
N ILE A 27 18.85 21.15 -3.56
CA ILE A 27 19.98 20.24 -3.27
C ILE A 27 21.36 20.85 -3.55
N ASN A 28 21.39 22.13 -3.89
CA ASN A 28 22.62 22.88 -4.21
C ASN A 28 23.45 22.26 -5.34
N LEU A 29 22.79 21.86 -6.42
CA LEU A 29 23.41 21.35 -7.65
C LEU A 29 23.13 22.26 -8.84
N PRO A 30 24.10 22.45 -9.77
CA PRO A 30 23.84 23.09 -11.03
C PRO A 30 22.75 22.34 -11.80
N ILE A 31 21.76 23.04 -12.35
CA ILE A 31 20.64 22.44 -13.11
C ILE A 31 21.10 21.51 -14.24
N ARG A 32 22.21 21.83 -14.90
CA ARG A 32 22.79 20.99 -15.96
C ARG A 32 23.27 19.65 -15.41
N THR A 33 23.90 19.65 -14.24
CA THR A 33 24.36 18.44 -13.54
C THR A 33 23.17 17.59 -13.08
N TYR A 34 22.16 18.22 -12.51
CA TYR A 34 20.93 17.53 -12.08
C TYR A 34 20.26 16.85 -13.29
N ARG A 35 20.06 17.57 -14.39
CA ARG A 35 19.47 17.01 -15.61
C ARG A 35 20.24 15.81 -16.15
N SER A 36 21.59 15.85 -16.10
CA SER A 36 22.40 14.71 -16.54
C SER A 36 22.26 13.47 -15.64
N TYR A 37 21.93 13.63 -14.36
CA TYR A 37 21.57 12.51 -13.47
C TYR A 37 20.17 11.99 -13.76
N GLU A 38 19.19 12.86 -13.96
CA GLU A 38 17.80 12.47 -14.25
C GLU A 38 17.62 11.88 -15.66
N SER A 39 18.48 12.26 -16.63
CA SER A 39 18.51 11.65 -17.98
C SER A 39 19.31 10.35 -18.07
N GLY A 40 20.12 10.04 -17.04
CA GLY A 40 20.99 8.86 -17.04
C GLY A 40 22.32 9.03 -17.76
N GLU A 41 22.62 10.23 -18.32
CA GLU A 41 23.92 10.53 -18.91
C GLU A 41 25.06 10.40 -17.90
N ARG A 42 24.76 10.70 -16.64
CA ARG A 42 25.66 10.52 -15.50
C ARG A 42 24.98 9.67 -14.45
N GLY A 43 25.70 8.68 -13.91
CA GLY A 43 25.21 7.90 -12.79
C GLY A 43 25.31 8.67 -11.46
N LEU A 44 24.23 8.70 -10.70
CA LEU A 44 24.23 9.19 -9.34
C LEU A 44 24.51 8.01 -8.41
N THR A 45 25.54 8.11 -7.54
CA THR A 45 25.80 7.06 -6.55
C THR A 45 24.77 7.05 -5.45
N ILE A 46 24.56 5.90 -4.83
CA ILE A 46 23.63 5.72 -3.69
C ILE A 46 23.98 6.67 -2.55
N GLU A 47 25.25 6.80 -2.22
CA GLU A 47 25.72 7.72 -1.20
C GLU A 47 25.36 9.19 -1.50
N LYS A 48 25.57 9.63 -2.75
CA LYS A 48 25.16 10.98 -3.17
C LYS A 48 23.64 11.16 -3.12
N PHE A 49 22.88 10.16 -3.51
CA PHE A 49 21.43 10.22 -3.42
C PHE A 49 20.94 10.26 -1.97
N ARG A 50 21.56 9.49 -1.08
CA ARG A 50 21.31 9.57 0.37
C ARG A 50 21.53 10.99 0.88
N ASN A 51 22.69 11.58 0.57
CA ASN A 51 23.00 12.97 0.93
C ASN A 51 22.03 13.99 0.33
N LEU A 52 21.45 13.71 -0.86
CA LEU A 52 20.42 14.56 -1.45
C LEU A 52 19.09 14.45 -0.68
N LYS A 53 18.70 13.24 -0.30
CA LYS A 53 17.54 13.03 0.56
C LYS A 53 17.70 13.76 1.89
N GLU A 54 18.87 13.67 2.54
CA GLU A 54 19.22 14.39 3.77
C GLU A 54 18.99 15.88 3.67
N LYS A 55 19.51 16.50 2.67
CA LYS A 55 19.38 17.95 2.44
C LYS A 55 17.92 18.40 2.27
N LEU A 56 17.06 17.56 1.78
CA LEU A 56 15.65 17.85 1.55
C LEU A 56 14.74 17.49 2.75
N GLY A 57 15.34 16.99 3.84
CA GLY A 57 14.58 16.62 5.05
C GLY A 57 13.72 15.35 4.90
N PHE A 58 13.89 14.59 3.82
CA PHE A 58 13.12 13.38 3.52
C PHE A 58 13.53 12.13 4.34
N HIS A 59 14.43 12.29 5.31
CA HIS A 59 15.11 11.19 5.99
C HIS A 59 14.42 10.57 7.17
N LYS A 60 13.50 11.28 7.80
CA LYS A 60 13.04 10.87 9.12
C LYS A 60 12.18 9.61 9.12
N GLU A 61 11.61 9.22 7.96
CA GLU A 61 10.71 8.07 7.91
C GLU A 61 11.42 6.72 7.85
N TYR A 62 12.57 6.65 7.18
CA TYR A 62 13.27 5.38 6.95
C TYR A 62 14.51 5.17 7.81
N GLU A 63 14.86 6.14 8.65
CA GLU A 63 16.05 6.06 9.52
C GLU A 63 15.84 5.35 10.85
N LYS A 64 14.60 5.10 11.22
CA LYS A 64 14.26 4.45 12.49
C LYS A 64 13.52 3.16 12.26
N ASN A 65 13.79 2.18 13.13
CA ASN A 65 12.91 1.04 13.25
C ASN A 65 11.49 1.54 13.51
N SER A 66 10.53 1.07 12.74
CA SER A 66 9.14 1.49 12.90
C SER A 66 8.17 0.38 12.59
N LEU A 67 7.06 0.39 13.32
CA LEU A 67 5.89 -0.43 13.04
C LEU A 67 4.73 0.54 12.80
N ARG A 68 4.14 0.49 11.59
CA ARG A 68 3.06 1.38 11.19
C ARG A 68 1.88 0.60 10.67
N ALA A 69 0.69 0.95 11.14
CA ALA A 69 -0.57 0.47 10.59
C ALA A 69 -1.10 1.46 9.55
N ARG A 70 -1.62 0.95 8.43
CA ARG A 70 -2.27 1.76 7.41
C ARG A 70 -3.37 1.00 6.67
N ILE A 71 -4.29 1.74 6.09
CA ILE A 71 -5.28 1.18 5.17
C ILE A 71 -4.59 0.94 3.82
N ASP A 72 -4.67 -0.28 3.31
CA ASP A 72 -3.99 -0.68 2.07
C ASP A 72 -4.94 -1.15 0.96
N TYR A 73 -6.20 -1.35 1.26
CA TYR A 73 -7.25 -1.59 0.29
C TYR A 73 -8.61 -1.24 0.87
N VAL A 74 -9.45 -0.61 0.07
CA VAL A 74 -10.85 -0.33 0.42
C VAL A 74 -11.75 -0.66 -0.76
N ARG A 75 -12.87 -1.36 -0.49
CA ARG A 75 -13.96 -1.51 -1.46
C ARG A 75 -15.30 -1.32 -0.78
N ILE A 76 -16.08 -0.37 -1.28
CA ILE A 76 -17.36 0.04 -0.72
C ILE A 76 -18.41 -0.01 -1.81
N SER A 77 -19.53 -0.65 -1.55
CA SER A 77 -20.68 -0.68 -2.44
C SER A 77 -21.78 0.24 -1.92
N PHE A 78 -22.42 0.95 -2.84
CA PHE A 78 -23.44 1.97 -2.57
C PHE A 78 -24.72 1.63 -3.35
N PRO A 79 -25.75 1.09 -2.68
CA PRO A 79 -27.03 0.78 -3.35
C PRO A 79 -27.77 2.01 -3.87
N SER A 80 -27.65 3.13 -3.16
CA SER A 80 -28.40 4.37 -3.42
C SER A 80 -27.63 5.49 -4.11
N LEU A 81 -26.33 5.33 -4.32
CA LEU A 81 -25.51 6.39 -4.93
C LEU A 81 -25.92 6.63 -6.40
N ARG A 82 -26.42 7.84 -6.69
CA ARG A 82 -26.90 8.28 -8.00
C ARG A 82 -26.06 9.43 -8.58
N ASP A 83 -25.63 10.34 -7.73
CA ASP A 83 -24.92 11.56 -8.08
C ASP A 83 -23.42 11.39 -7.80
N LEU A 84 -22.69 10.94 -8.84
CA LEU A 84 -21.25 10.74 -8.74
C LEU A 84 -20.49 12.06 -8.65
N GLU A 85 -20.96 13.15 -9.25
CA GLU A 85 -20.29 14.45 -9.16
C GLU A 85 -20.28 14.97 -7.71
N SER A 86 -21.44 14.95 -7.05
CA SER A 86 -21.52 15.31 -5.64
C SER A 86 -20.72 14.35 -4.75
N PHE A 87 -20.69 13.05 -5.06
CA PHE A 87 -19.88 12.08 -4.33
C PHE A 87 -18.39 12.39 -4.45
N CYS A 88 -17.89 12.60 -5.67
CA CYS A 88 -16.49 12.94 -5.90
C CYS A 88 -16.10 14.24 -5.18
N SER A 89 -16.91 15.29 -5.31
CA SER A 89 -16.63 16.60 -4.70
C SER A 89 -16.63 16.54 -3.17
N ASN A 90 -17.57 15.81 -2.56
CA ASN A 90 -17.76 15.82 -1.11
C ASN A 90 -16.88 14.77 -0.37
N PHE A 91 -16.58 13.64 -1.00
CA PHE A 91 -15.89 12.52 -0.36
C PHE A 91 -14.50 12.22 -0.95
N LEU A 92 -14.30 12.39 -2.25
CA LEU A 92 -13.00 12.20 -2.88
C LEU A 92 -12.24 13.52 -3.07
N TYR A 93 -12.90 14.65 -2.79
CA TYR A 93 -12.31 15.99 -2.84
C TYR A 93 -11.71 16.36 -4.20
N CYS A 94 -12.29 15.84 -5.27
CA CYS A 94 -11.92 16.09 -6.65
C CYS A 94 -13.17 16.16 -7.53
N HIS A 95 -13.04 16.63 -8.78
CA HIS A 95 -14.14 16.69 -9.71
C HIS A 95 -14.26 15.38 -10.50
N LEU A 96 -15.49 14.97 -10.86
CA LEU A 96 -15.72 13.80 -11.69
C LEU A 96 -15.03 13.93 -13.07
N THR A 97 -14.87 15.16 -13.57
CA THR A 97 -14.14 15.46 -14.80
C THR A 97 -12.64 15.12 -14.77
N GLU A 98 -12.08 14.85 -13.58
CA GLU A 98 -10.70 14.36 -13.43
C GLU A 98 -10.59 12.85 -13.68
N PHE A 99 -11.71 12.14 -13.78
CA PHE A 99 -11.77 10.71 -14.06
C PHE A 99 -11.87 10.45 -15.55
N THR A 100 -11.20 9.40 -15.99
CA THR A 100 -11.39 8.85 -17.33
C THR A 100 -12.50 7.83 -17.29
N GLU A 101 -13.48 8.00 -18.19
CA GLU A 101 -14.62 7.12 -18.35
C GLU A 101 -14.29 5.97 -19.31
N GLN A 102 -14.68 4.75 -18.96
CA GLN A 102 -14.46 3.58 -19.81
C GLN A 102 -15.48 2.46 -19.54
N GLU A 103 -15.71 1.61 -20.55
CA GLU A 103 -16.49 0.40 -20.36
C GLU A 103 -15.73 -0.65 -19.57
N THR A 104 -16.44 -1.45 -18.79
CA THR A 104 -15.86 -2.55 -18.02
C THR A 104 -16.79 -3.75 -17.94
N ARG A 105 -16.25 -4.90 -17.54
CA ARG A 105 -17.00 -6.09 -17.13
C ARG A 105 -16.54 -6.62 -15.76
N LEU A 106 -15.77 -5.80 -15.04
CA LEU A 106 -15.28 -6.18 -13.73
C LEU A 106 -16.42 -6.15 -12.72
N MET A 107 -16.49 -7.18 -11.90
CA MET A 107 -17.48 -7.32 -10.81
C MET A 107 -18.94 -7.14 -11.25
N ASN A 108 -19.24 -7.46 -12.54
CA ASN A 108 -20.54 -7.31 -13.19
C ASN A 108 -21.00 -5.85 -13.40
N TYR A 109 -20.15 -4.87 -13.20
CA TYR A 109 -20.40 -3.49 -13.59
C TYR A 109 -20.16 -3.30 -15.10
N THR A 110 -20.84 -2.32 -15.68
CA THR A 110 -20.70 -2.02 -17.13
C THR A 110 -19.86 -0.79 -17.38
N HIS A 111 -19.62 0.02 -16.35
CA HIS A 111 -18.98 1.32 -16.45
C HIS A 111 -17.95 1.52 -15.35
N LEU A 112 -16.83 2.16 -15.67
CA LEU A 112 -15.72 2.48 -14.78
C LEU A 112 -15.29 3.92 -14.97
N TRP A 113 -15.22 4.66 -13.88
CA TRP A 113 -14.55 5.94 -13.73
C TRP A 113 -13.22 5.74 -13.05
N GLN A 114 -12.14 6.12 -13.71
CA GLN A 114 -10.78 5.89 -13.21
C GLN A 114 -9.99 7.19 -13.11
N ARG A 115 -9.44 7.46 -11.93
CA ARG A 115 -8.44 8.49 -11.66
C ARG A 115 -7.26 7.84 -10.94
N GLY A 116 -6.19 7.61 -11.71
CA GLY A 116 -5.07 6.82 -11.18
C GLY A 116 -5.52 5.44 -10.69
N ASN A 117 -5.36 5.19 -9.39
CA ASN A 117 -5.77 3.94 -8.74
C ASN A 117 -7.04 4.09 -7.88
N ILE A 118 -7.74 5.21 -8.01
CA ILE A 118 -9.08 5.44 -7.46
C ILE A 118 -10.09 5.06 -8.53
N TRP A 119 -10.90 4.05 -8.29
CA TRP A 119 -11.84 3.50 -9.25
C TRP A 119 -13.26 3.56 -8.72
N ILE A 120 -14.20 4.05 -9.55
CA ILE A 120 -15.63 4.03 -9.25
C ILE A 120 -16.29 3.21 -10.36
N PHE A 121 -16.97 2.15 -9.97
CA PHE A 121 -17.76 1.31 -10.87
C PHE A 121 -19.23 1.68 -10.74
N ASP A 122 -19.94 1.72 -11.87
CA ASP A 122 -21.39 1.87 -11.91
C ASP A 122 -21.97 1.19 -13.17
N PHE A 123 -23.18 1.55 -13.54
CA PHE A 123 -23.87 1.02 -14.70
C PHE A 123 -24.27 2.15 -15.65
N PHE A 124 -24.16 1.93 -16.96
CA PHE A 124 -24.67 2.86 -17.97
C PHE A 124 -26.19 3.02 -17.85
N ASP A 125 -26.92 1.90 -17.70
CA ASP A 125 -28.35 1.92 -17.44
C ASP A 125 -28.65 1.63 -15.97
N LYS A 126 -28.94 2.69 -15.24
CA LYS A 126 -29.24 2.61 -13.80
C LYS A 126 -30.61 1.99 -13.50
N ALA A 127 -31.43 1.73 -14.51
CA ALA A 127 -32.73 1.10 -14.33
C ALA A 127 -32.65 -0.43 -14.24
N GLU A 128 -31.58 -1.05 -14.73
CA GLU A 128 -31.43 -2.50 -14.80
C GLU A 128 -30.99 -3.17 -13.51
N THR A 129 -30.54 -2.42 -12.48
CA THR A 129 -29.91 -2.99 -11.29
C THR A 129 -30.78 -2.89 -10.06
N LYS A 130 -31.04 -4.03 -9.41
CA LYS A 130 -31.72 -4.10 -8.12
C LYS A 130 -30.81 -3.92 -6.93
N ASP A 131 -29.51 -4.25 -7.08
CA ASP A 131 -28.50 -4.24 -6.03
C ASP A 131 -27.30 -3.39 -6.45
N PHE A 132 -26.65 -2.71 -5.52
CA PHE A 132 -25.42 -1.95 -5.67
C PHE A 132 -25.26 -1.15 -6.97
N GLN A 133 -25.59 0.12 -6.94
CA GLN A 133 -25.53 0.99 -8.11
C GLN A 133 -24.16 1.57 -8.38
N ALA A 134 -23.33 1.69 -7.35
CA ALA A 134 -21.94 2.09 -7.50
C ALA A 134 -21.02 1.35 -6.52
N CYS A 135 -19.74 1.30 -6.85
CA CYS A 135 -18.71 0.72 -6.01
C CYS A 135 -17.44 1.57 -6.10
N LEU A 136 -16.97 2.07 -4.96
CA LEU A 136 -15.64 2.67 -4.84
C LEU A 136 -14.63 1.58 -4.55
N GLN A 137 -13.51 1.58 -5.29
CA GLN A 137 -12.36 0.71 -5.03
C GLN A 137 -11.07 1.52 -5.01
N LEU A 138 -10.32 1.36 -3.93
CA LEU A 138 -9.00 1.91 -3.73
C LEU A 138 -8.05 0.72 -3.52
N SER A 139 -7.10 0.52 -4.44
CA SER A 139 -5.97 -0.41 -4.23
C SER A 139 -4.93 0.22 -3.30
N GLY A 140 -3.86 -0.49 -2.96
CA GLY A 140 -2.79 0.07 -2.12
C GLY A 140 -2.30 1.44 -2.60
N GLN A 141 -2.03 1.57 -3.90
CA GLN A 141 -1.68 2.87 -4.49
C GLN A 141 -2.87 3.85 -4.47
N GLY A 142 -4.10 3.37 -4.70
CA GLY A 142 -5.30 4.19 -4.61
C GLY A 142 -5.54 4.73 -3.18
N CYS A 143 -5.22 3.92 -2.16
CA CYS A 143 -5.24 4.41 -0.78
C CYS A 143 -4.19 5.52 -0.55
N ARG A 144 -2.99 5.40 -1.15
CA ARG A 144 -1.96 6.47 -1.08
C ARG A 144 -2.42 7.75 -1.77
N GLU A 145 -3.03 7.62 -2.96
CA GLU A 145 -3.60 8.77 -3.67
C GLU A 145 -4.73 9.43 -2.87
N MET A 146 -5.59 8.62 -2.25
CA MET A 146 -6.65 9.12 -1.37
C MET A 146 -6.09 9.81 -0.12
N GLU A 147 -5.02 9.30 0.49
CA GLU A 147 -4.35 9.96 1.63
C GLU A 147 -3.90 11.38 1.29
N VAL A 148 -3.34 11.59 0.09
CA VAL A 148 -2.95 12.92 -0.37
C VAL A 148 -4.17 13.86 -0.46
N LEU A 149 -5.30 13.37 -0.98
CA LEU A 149 -6.54 14.17 -1.07
C LEU A 149 -7.08 14.51 0.31
N LEU A 150 -7.09 13.54 1.22
CA LEU A 150 -7.51 13.73 2.61
C LEU A 150 -6.62 14.75 3.34
N GLU A 151 -5.30 14.61 3.20
CA GLU A 151 -4.32 15.51 3.82
C GLU A 151 -4.50 16.96 3.34
N HIS A 152 -4.68 17.18 2.03
CA HIS A 152 -4.97 18.51 1.49
C HIS A 152 -6.24 19.14 2.06
N LYS A 153 -7.19 18.33 2.50
CA LYS A 153 -8.44 18.80 3.13
C LYS A 153 -8.37 18.84 4.66
N GLY A 154 -7.26 18.37 5.25
CA GLY A 154 -7.16 18.26 6.70
C GLY A 154 -8.11 17.20 7.30
N VAL A 155 -8.45 16.16 6.52
CA VAL A 155 -9.38 15.10 6.89
C VAL A 155 -8.59 13.80 7.13
N THR A 156 -8.94 13.06 8.17
CA THR A 156 -8.37 11.74 8.44
C THR A 156 -9.20 10.63 7.79
N TRP A 157 -8.63 9.43 7.63
CA TRP A 157 -9.40 8.25 7.23
C TRP A 157 -10.60 7.98 8.15
N GLN A 158 -10.41 8.18 9.45
CA GLN A 158 -11.48 7.99 10.43
C GLN A 158 -12.64 8.94 10.16
N THR A 159 -12.36 10.24 9.99
CA THR A 159 -13.36 11.25 9.65
C THR A 159 -14.01 10.98 8.30
N PHE A 160 -13.22 10.54 7.31
CA PHE A 160 -13.75 10.12 6.00
C PHE A 160 -14.81 9.04 6.14
N PHE A 161 -14.51 7.95 6.86
CA PHE A 161 -15.46 6.85 7.05
C PHE A 161 -16.65 7.27 7.91
N GLN A 162 -16.46 8.07 8.95
CA GLN A 162 -17.57 8.61 9.75
C GLN A 162 -18.57 9.39 8.89
N ASN A 163 -18.07 10.33 8.08
CA ASN A 163 -18.90 11.13 7.19
C ASN A 163 -19.59 10.28 6.12
N LEU A 164 -18.86 9.32 5.55
CA LEU A 164 -19.37 8.45 4.52
C LEU A 164 -20.48 7.53 5.02
N LEU A 165 -20.30 6.89 6.18
CA LEU A 165 -21.31 6.02 6.79
C LEU A 165 -22.54 6.82 7.25
N TYR A 166 -22.36 8.07 7.66
CA TYR A 166 -23.46 8.96 8.01
C TYR A 166 -24.27 9.38 6.76
N ALA A 167 -23.60 9.71 5.67
CA ALA A 167 -24.26 10.17 4.44
C ALA A 167 -24.91 9.03 3.63
N TYR A 168 -24.36 7.82 3.72
CA TYR A 168 -24.79 6.64 2.98
C TYR A 168 -25.00 5.46 3.95
N GLU A 169 -26.10 5.49 4.71
CA GLU A 169 -26.42 4.48 5.74
C GLU A 169 -26.57 3.06 5.18
N ASP A 170 -26.92 2.95 3.89
CA ASP A 170 -27.08 1.67 3.17
C ASP A 170 -25.78 1.18 2.52
N CYS A 171 -24.70 1.95 2.57
CA CYS A 171 -23.43 1.50 2.01
C CYS A 171 -22.88 0.27 2.75
N ARG A 172 -22.05 -0.52 2.05
CA ARG A 172 -21.46 -1.75 2.60
C ARG A 172 -19.97 -1.77 2.32
N ILE A 173 -19.19 -1.90 3.37
CA ILE A 173 -17.74 -2.12 3.25
C ILE A 173 -17.52 -3.58 2.84
N LYS A 174 -17.19 -3.79 1.58
CA LYS A 174 -17.02 -5.12 1.00
C LYS A 174 -15.64 -5.71 1.23
N ARG A 175 -14.64 -4.86 1.35
CA ARG A 175 -13.27 -5.25 1.67
C ARG A 175 -12.50 -4.10 2.28
N LEU A 176 -11.73 -4.42 3.31
CA LEU A 176 -10.74 -3.58 3.92
C LEU A 176 -9.47 -4.40 4.13
N ASP A 177 -8.33 -3.91 3.65
CA ASP A 177 -7.04 -4.49 4.01
C ASP A 177 -6.30 -3.48 4.91
N ILE A 178 -5.85 -3.96 6.07
CA ILE A 178 -4.96 -3.23 6.97
C ILE A 178 -3.56 -3.81 6.78
N ALA A 179 -2.59 -2.97 6.46
CA ALA A 179 -1.19 -3.35 6.38
C ALA A 179 -0.44 -2.83 7.61
N LEU A 180 0.34 -3.72 8.25
CA LEU A 180 1.35 -3.36 9.23
C LEU A 180 2.70 -3.40 8.53
N ASP A 181 3.36 -2.25 8.41
CA ASP A 181 4.71 -2.12 7.87
C ASP A 181 5.73 -2.13 9.00
N GLU A 182 6.59 -3.14 9.02
CA GLU A 182 7.71 -3.26 9.92
C GLU A 182 9.00 -2.94 9.18
N LEU A 183 9.64 -1.84 9.54
CA LEU A 183 10.92 -1.42 9.00
C LEU A 183 12.02 -1.62 10.04
N TYR A 184 13.10 -2.28 9.63
CA TYR A 184 14.28 -2.49 10.44
C TYR A 184 15.53 -1.99 9.70
N LYS A 185 16.27 -1.07 10.32
CA LYS A 185 17.45 -0.43 9.75
C LYS A 185 18.79 -0.89 10.37
N GLY A 186 18.75 -1.95 11.15
CA GLY A 186 19.95 -2.42 11.86
C GLY A 186 20.30 -1.64 13.11
N PHE A 187 19.41 -0.76 13.56
CA PHE A 187 19.59 0.04 14.78
C PHE A 187 18.57 -0.40 15.83
N GLY A 188 19.01 -0.99 16.91
CA GLY A 188 18.14 -1.41 18.00
C GLY A 188 18.20 -2.91 18.27
N ARG A 189 17.15 -3.46 18.84
CA ARG A 189 17.12 -4.88 19.22
C ARG A 189 16.74 -5.73 18.03
N GLU A 190 17.70 -6.38 17.38
CA GLU A 190 17.47 -7.36 16.31
C GLU A 190 16.45 -8.44 16.70
N ASN A 191 16.41 -8.78 17.99
CA ASN A 191 15.53 -9.81 18.55
C ASN A 191 14.02 -9.43 18.55
N GLU A 192 13.69 -8.19 18.24
CA GLU A 192 12.29 -7.72 18.21
C GLU A 192 11.68 -7.79 16.81
N GLN A 193 12.50 -8.00 15.78
CA GLN A 193 12.00 -8.15 14.41
C GLN A 193 11.49 -9.57 14.17
N ILE A 194 10.35 -9.67 13.48
CA ILE A 194 9.85 -10.96 13.01
C ILE A 194 10.63 -11.39 11.78
N HIS A 195 11.32 -12.53 11.87
CA HIS A 195 11.97 -13.16 10.74
C HIS A 195 11.01 -14.15 10.07
N LEU A 196 10.59 -13.87 8.83
CA LEU A 196 9.65 -14.75 8.12
C LEU A 196 10.17 -16.18 7.95
N PRO A 197 11.49 -16.44 7.68
CA PRO A 197 12.02 -17.80 7.68
C PRO A 197 11.79 -18.54 9.01
N GLU A 198 12.07 -17.91 10.14
CA GLU A 198 11.84 -18.50 11.46
C GLU A 198 10.34 -18.77 11.72
N LEU A 199 9.47 -17.85 11.31
CA LEU A 199 8.03 -18.04 11.39
C LEU A 199 7.58 -19.29 10.59
N ILE A 200 8.17 -19.51 9.41
CA ILE A 200 7.92 -20.69 8.58
C ILE A 200 8.38 -21.97 9.28
N GLU A 201 9.58 -21.98 9.86
CA GLU A 201 10.12 -23.13 10.61
C GLU A 201 9.19 -23.49 11.78
N ARG A 202 8.75 -22.50 12.54
CA ARG A 202 7.83 -22.69 13.67
C ARG A 202 6.45 -23.20 13.24
N LEU A 203 5.97 -22.79 12.06
CA LEU A 203 4.74 -23.35 11.47
C LEU A 203 4.89 -24.83 11.13
N TYR A 204 6.01 -25.23 10.52
CA TYR A 204 6.30 -26.64 10.23
C TYR A 204 6.52 -27.47 11.51
N ALA A 205 7.15 -26.89 12.52
CA ALA A 205 7.33 -27.50 13.83
C ALA A 205 6.01 -27.61 14.64
N LYS A 206 4.89 -27.01 14.14
CA LYS A 206 3.58 -26.96 14.82
C LYS A 206 3.62 -26.21 16.15
N GLU A 207 4.54 -25.29 16.30
CA GLU A 207 4.64 -24.40 17.45
C GLU A 207 3.62 -23.27 17.40
N ILE A 208 3.06 -23.00 16.22
CA ILE A 208 2.05 -21.97 16.00
C ILE A 208 0.70 -22.64 15.76
N VAL A 209 -0.28 -22.20 16.52
CA VAL A 209 -1.67 -22.65 16.45
C VAL A 209 -2.54 -21.62 15.75
N LEU A 210 -3.21 -22.03 14.67
CA LEU A 210 -4.21 -21.23 13.98
C LEU A 210 -5.61 -21.57 14.50
N LYS A 211 -6.31 -20.62 15.08
CA LYS A 211 -7.62 -20.90 15.73
C LYS A 211 -8.75 -21.14 14.72
N SER A 212 -9.11 -20.10 13.96
CA SER A 212 -10.19 -20.21 12.96
C SER A 212 -9.67 -20.43 11.55
N LEU A 213 -8.41 -20.15 11.30
CA LEU A 213 -7.76 -20.31 10.01
C LEU A 213 -7.35 -21.78 9.82
N LYS A 214 -7.90 -22.42 8.79
CA LYS A 214 -7.69 -23.87 8.56
C LYS A 214 -6.55 -24.19 7.60
N LYS A 215 -6.01 -23.19 6.93
CA LYS A 215 -4.99 -23.36 5.89
C LYS A 215 -3.91 -22.30 6.00
N TRP A 216 -2.71 -22.70 5.67
CA TRP A 216 -1.60 -21.80 5.41
C TRP A 216 -0.80 -22.29 4.23
N SER A 217 -0.08 -21.40 3.56
CA SER A 217 0.84 -21.73 2.47
C SER A 217 1.96 -20.71 2.42
N VAL A 218 3.09 -21.13 1.86
CA VAL A 218 4.27 -20.30 1.67
C VAL A 218 4.56 -20.21 0.18
N THR A 219 4.92 -19.03 -0.28
CA THR A 219 5.53 -18.83 -1.59
C THR A 219 6.83 -18.05 -1.41
N GLY A 220 7.73 -18.29 -2.29
CA GLY A 220 9.04 -17.66 -2.36
C GLY A 220 9.85 -18.44 -3.37
N GLY A 221 10.90 -17.87 -3.90
CA GLY A 221 11.69 -18.55 -4.89
C GLY A 221 12.95 -17.80 -5.23
N GLY A 222 13.84 -18.54 -5.89
CA GLY A 222 15.04 -18.03 -6.51
C GLY A 222 15.16 -18.57 -7.93
N SER A 223 16.00 -17.96 -8.72
CA SER A 223 16.42 -18.47 -10.02
C SER A 223 17.88 -18.93 -9.96
N PHE A 224 18.19 -19.98 -10.71
CA PHE A 224 19.58 -20.36 -10.95
C PHE A 224 20.07 -19.51 -12.14
N THR A 225 20.98 -18.60 -11.87
CA THR A 225 21.54 -17.72 -12.92
C THR A 225 22.68 -18.38 -13.70
N ASN A 226 23.45 -19.26 -13.06
CA ASN A 226 24.43 -20.16 -13.70
C ASN A 226 24.58 -21.32 -12.74
N ASN A 227 24.52 -22.52 -13.12
CA ASN A 227 24.57 -23.78 -12.38
C ASN A 227 25.18 -23.83 -10.95
N GLU A 228 25.65 -22.73 -10.39
CA GLU A 228 26.36 -22.64 -9.12
C GLU A 228 25.75 -21.62 -8.13
N ASP A 229 25.03 -20.60 -8.59
CA ASP A 229 24.48 -19.57 -7.69
C ASP A 229 22.95 -19.50 -7.77
N MET A 230 22.30 -19.75 -6.65
CA MET A 230 20.87 -19.55 -6.46
C MET A 230 20.63 -18.13 -5.92
N GLU A 231 20.14 -17.25 -6.77
CA GLU A 231 19.67 -15.93 -6.30
C GLU A 231 18.20 -16.01 -5.88
N ALA A 232 17.91 -15.53 -4.68
CA ALA A 232 16.53 -15.34 -4.23
C ALA A 232 15.93 -14.13 -4.95
N ASN A 233 15.18 -14.37 -6.03
CA ASN A 233 14.61 -13.31 -6.86
C ASN A 233 13.24 -12.85 -6.36
N HIS A 234 12.61 -13.63 -5.48
CA HIS A 234 11.30 -13.35 -4.93
C HIS A 234 11.36 -13.49 -3.41
N GLY A 235 10.91 -12.47 -2.71
CA GLY A 235 10.79 -12.49 -1.26
C GLY A 235 9.82 -13.57 -0.78
N LEU A 236 9.97 -13.97 0.48
CA LEU A 236 9.07 -14.91 1.12
C LEU A 236 7.71 -14.26 1.35
N SER A 237 6.66 -15.07 1.17
CA SER A 237 5.29 -14.71 1.53
C SER A 237 4.62 -15.88 2.23
N ILE A 238 3.93 -15.59 3.33
CA ILE A 238 3.16 -16.56 4.10
C ILE A 238 1.70 -16.13 4.05
N TYR A 239 0.84 -17.06 3.68
CA TYR A 239 -0.59 -16.84 3.59
C TYR A 239 -1.32 -17.68 4.64
N PHE A 240 -2.26 -17.06 5.37
CA PHE A 240 -3.14 -17.76 6.31
C PHE A 240 -4.60 -17.56 5.92
N GLY A 241 -5.34 -18.66 5.89
CA GLY A 241 -6.74 -18.67 5.48
C GLY A 241 -6.94 -18.86 3.99
N SER A 242 -8.12 -18.53 3.50
CA SER A 242 -8.50 -18.57 2.09
C SER A 242 -8.80 -17.14 1.59
N ARG A 243 -8.44 -16.83 0.36
CA ARG A 243 -8.79 -15.53 -0.27
C ARG A 243 -10.29 -15.28 -0.34
N GLN A 244 -11.10 -16.32 -0.24
CA GLN A 244 -12.58 -16.26 -0.23
C GLN A 244 -13.16 -16.13 1.18
N SER A 245 -12.33 -16.26 2.22
CA SER A 245 -12.77 -16.12 3.62
C SER A 245 -12.97 -14.65 3.97
N GLN A 246 -13.79 -14.41 4.99
CA GLN A 246 -13.95 -13.05 5.53
C GLN A 246 -12.70 -12.53 6.25
N LEU A 247 -11.74 -13.42 6.54
CA LEU A 247 -10.45 -13.08 7.12
C LEU A 247 -9.35 -13.85 6.39
N TYR A 248 -8.31 -13.13 5.98
CA TYR A 248 -7.16 -13.68 5.28
C TYR A 248 -5.93 -12.85 5.60
N PHE A 249 -4.78 -13.50 5.81
CA PHE A 249 -3.52 -12.82 6.07
C PHE A 249 -2.52 -13.10 4.95
N ASN A 250 -1.71 -12.10 4.66
CA ASN A 250 -0.58 -12.17 3.75
C ASN A 250 0.62 -11.46 4.39
N PHE A 251 1.59 -12.22 4.87
CA PHE A 251 2.83 -11.71 5.48
C PHE A 251 3.95 -11.88 4.49
N TYR A 252 4.66 -10.80 4.15
CA TYR A 252 5.69 -10.89 3.13
C TYR A 252 6.81 -9.85 3.28
N GLU A 253 7.94 -10.16 2.64
CA GLU A 253 9.08 -9.28 2.55
C GLU A 253 8.83 -8.19 1.50
N LYS A 254 8.28 -7.07 1.92
CA LYS A 254 7.89 -5.93 1.06
C LYS A 254 9.07 -5.36 0.28
N ARG A 255 10.27 -5.44 0.81
CA ARG A 255 11.49 -4.95 0.17
C ARG A 255 11.72 -5.53 -1.23
N TYR A 256 11.41 -6.81 -1.44
CA TYR A 256 11.56 -7.46 -2.75
C TYR A 256 10.60 -6.90 -3.79
N GLU A 257 9.35 -6.65 -3.40
CA GLU A 257 8.37 -6.02 -4.28
C GLU A 257 8.82 -4.60 -4.66
N LEU A 258 9.33 -3.83 -3.69
CA LEU A 258 9.84 -2.47 -3.93
C LEU A 258 11.06 -2.48 -4.85
N ALA A 259 11.98 -3.44 -4.68
CA ALA A 259 13.13 -3.58 -5.56
C ALA A 259 12.71 -3.79 -7.02
N GLN A 260 11.71 -4.64 -7.26
CA GLN A 260 11.17 -4.86 -8.61
C GLN A 260 10.46 -3.60 -9.16
N GLN A 261 9.63 -2.95 -8.35
CA GLN A 261 8.90 -1.75 -8.77
C GLN A 261 9.83 -0.58 -9.12
N GLU A 262 10.90 -0.42 -8.34
CA GLU A 262 11.87 0.66 -8.52
C GLU A 262 13.00 0.28 -9.49
N ASN A 263 13.03 -0.97 -9.97
CA ASN A 263 14.07 -1.53 -10.84
C ASN A 263 15.48 -1.31 -10.28
N ILE A 264 15.66 -1.65 -9.00
CA ILE A 264 16.92 -1.60 -8.26
C ILE A 264 17.32 -3.00 -7.79
N SER A 265 18.60 -3.19 -7.49
CA SER A 265 19.08 -4.45 -6.93
C SER A 265 18.54 -4.69 -5.50
N LEU A 266 18.56 -5.95 -5.06
CA LEU A 266 18.17 -6.28 -3.69
C LEU A 266 19.12 -5.68 -2.66
N GLU A 267 20.41 -5.56 -2.97
CA GLU A 267 21.41 -4.89 -2.13
C GLU A 267 21.08 -3.40 -2.01
N GLU A 268 20.83 -2.74 -3.14
CA GLU A 268 20.43 -1.34 -3.19
C GLU A 268 19.15 -1.09 -2.40
N SER A 269 18.16 -1.99 -2.52
CA SER A 269 16.92 -1.90 -1.78
C SER A 269 17.13 -2.05 -0.27
N LEU A 270 18.06 -2.92 0.14
CA LEU A 270 18.42 -3.10 1.55
C LEU A 270 19.06 -1.83 2.13
N GLU A 271 19.94 -1.18 1.38
CA GLU A 271 20.54 0.09 1.79
C GLU A 271 19.52 1.24 1.89
N ILE A 272 18.59 1.31 0.94
CA ILE A 272 17.60 2.39 0.88
C ILE A 272 16.50 2.19 1.93
N PHE A 273 15.91 1.00 1.98
CA PHE A 273 14.71 0.72 2.76
C PHE A 273 14.99 -0.05 4.07
N GLY A 274 16.16 -0.71 4.19
CA GLY A 274 16.40 -1.68 5.25
C GLY A 274 15.61 -2.96 5.02
N ILE A 275 15.43 -3.76 6.07
CA ILE A 275 14.52 -4.91 6.04
C ILE A 275 13.10 -4.39 6.24
N TRP A 276 12.24 -4.63 5.28
CA TRP A 276 10.86 -4.20 5.31
C TRP A 276 9.94 -5.41 5.12
N ASN A 277 9.29 -5.79 6.21
CA ASN A 277 8.22 -6.78 6.19
C ASN A 277 6.87 -6.09 6.19
N ARG A 278 5.91 -6.67 5.51
CA ARG A 278 4.51 -6.23 5.56
C ARG A 278 3.60 -7.38 5.96
N TYR A 279 2.71 -7.07 6.88
CA TYR A 279 1.69 -7.98 7.38
C TYR A 279 0.33 -7.43 6.99
N GLU A 280 -0.26 -7.97 5.92
CA GLU A 280 -1.57 -7.57 5.45
C GLU A 280 -2.65 -8.45 6.06
N ILE A 281 -3.69 -7.80 6.57
CA ILE A 281 -4.88 -8.43 7.11
C ILE A 281 -6.05 -7.98 6.25
N ARG A 282 -6.63 -8.92 5.51
CA ARG A 282 -7.81 -8.68 4.70
C ARG A 282 -9.06 -9.04 5.47
N PHE A 283 -9.95 -8.09 5.58
CA PHE A 283 -11.31 -8.24 6.05
C PHE A 283 -12.27 -8.16 4.87
N SER A 284 -13.27 -9.04 4.83
CA SER A 284 -14.31 -9.03 3.81
C SER A 284 -15.70 -9.03 4.43
N ASP A 285 -16.64 -8.39 3.73
CA ASP A 285 -18.07 -8.32 4.07
C ASP A 285 -18.32 -7.91 5.53
N GLN A 286 -18.98 -8.73 6.35
CA GLN A 286 -19.34 -8.39 7.72
C GLN A 286 -18.13 -8.04 8.59
N LYS A 287 -17.00 -8.74 8.40
CA LYS A 287 -15.77 -8.41 9.13
C LYS A 287 -15.21 -7.06 8.73
N ALA A 288 -15.24 -6.73 7.43
CA ALA A 288 -14.79 -5.42 6.96
C ALA A 288 -15.69 -4.29 7.50
N GLN A 289 -16.99 -4.50 7.49
CA GLN A 289 -17.96 -3.56 8.04
C GLN A 289 -17.70 -3.32 9.54
N GLY A 290 -17.63 -4.39 10.35
CA GLY A 290 -17.36 -4.28 11.79
C GLY A 290 -16.02 -3.66 12.12
N THR A 291 -14.97 -3.93 11.31
CA THR A 291 -13.64 -3.33 11.50
C THR A 291 -13.68 -1.80 11.28
N ILE A 292 -14.41 -1.33 10.27
CA ILE A 292 -14.57 0.12 10.06
C ILE A 292 -15.42 0.74 11.17
N GLU A 293 -16.45 0.06 11.67
CA GLU A 293 -17.25 0.54 12.81
C GLU A 293 -16.41 0.68 14.09
N GLU A 294 -15.52 -0.27 14.39
CA GLU A 294 -14.55 -0.14 15.48
C GLU A 294 -13.60 1.05 15.27
N TYR A 295 -13.08 1.21 14.04
CA TYR A 295 -12.17 2.28 13.70
C TYR A 295 -12.81 3.67 13.83
N VAL A 296 -14.03 3.86 13.33
CA VAL A 296 -14.75 5.15 13.46
C VAL A 296 -15.16 5.45 14.90
N ASN A 297 -15.30 4.43 15.75
CA ASN A 297 -15.54 4.58 17.18
C ASN A 297 -14.26 4.86 17.99
N GLY A 298 -13.11 5.02 17.34
CA GLY A 298 -11.87 5.50 17.94
C GLY A 298 -10.85 4.41 18.27
N VAL A 299 -11.07 3.16 17.88
CA VAL A 299 -10.05 2.12 18.02
C VAL A 299 -8.98 2.31 16.93
N ASP A 300 -7.71 2.33 17.31
CA ASP A 300 -6.59 2.50 16.37
C ASP A 300 -6.43 1.28 15.44
N LEU A 301 -6.02 1.52 14.19
CA LEU A 301 -5.81 0.45 13.19
C LEU A 301 -4.80 -0.60 13.65
N GLY A 302 -3.73 -0.18 14.34
CA GLY A 302 -2.72 -1.08 14.88
C GLY A 302 -3.27 -1.94 16.04
N GLU A 303 -4.15 -1.39 16.85
CA GLU A 303 -4.83 -2.12 17.93
C GLU A 303 -5.80 -3.18 17.36
N ILE A 304 -6.58 -2.81 16.35
CA ILE A 304 -7.47 -3.74 15.63
C ILE A 304 -6.64 -4.88 15.02
N ALA A 305 -5.58 -4.54 14.28
CA ALA A 305 -4.71 -5.52 13.63
C ALA A 305 -4.07 -6.47 14.65
N ARG A 306 -3.49 -5.93 15.73
CA ARG A 306 -2.90 -6.73 16.82
C ARG A 306 -3.92 -7.64 17.49
N GLY A 307 -5.12 -7.14 17.77
CA GLY A 307 -6.19 -7.91 18.36
C GLY A 307 -6.58 -9.12 17.50
N VAL A 308 -6.69 -8.92 16.20
CA VAL A 308 -7.04 -9.98 15.25
C VAL A 308 -5.90 -10.99 15.08
N VAL A 309 -4.64 -10.55 14.95
CA VAL A 309 -3.49 -11.46 14.89
C VAL A 309 -3.38 -12.30 16.15
N ASN A 310 -3.42 -11.70 17.34
CA ASN A 310 -3.31 -12.41 18.61
C ASN A 310 -4.48 -13.40 18.85
N LYS A 311 -5.64 -13.12 18.26
CA LYS A 311 -6.79 -14.03 18.34
C LYS A 311 -6.63 -15.25 17.45
N GLU A 312 -6.08 -15.08 16.25
CA GLU A 312 -6.08 -16.12 15.22
C GLU A 312 -4.77 -16.91 15.14
N ILE A 313 -3.65 -16.30 15.54
CA ILE A 313 -2.29 -16.87 15.47
C ILE A 313 -1.71 -16.89 16.88
N GLN A 314 -1.49 -18.09 17.43
CA GLN A 314 -0.99 -18.28 18.80
C GLN A 314 0.18 -19.24 18.85
#